data_b589b4a88bc57c0319add32a6615fae4
#
_entry.id   b589b4a88bc57c0319add32a6615fae4
#
_cell.length_a   1.000
_cell.length_b   1.000
_cell.length_c   1.000
_cell.angle_alpha   90.00
_cell.angle_beta   90.00
_cell.angle_gamma   90.00
#
_symmetry.space_group_name_H-M   'P 1'
#
loop_
_entity.id
_entity.type
_entity.pdbx_description
1 polymer ?
#
loop_
_entity_poly.entity_id
_entity_poly.type
_entity_poly.pdbx_seq_one_letter_code
_entity_poly.pdbx_strand_id
1 'polypeptide(L)'
;MVQEAIDFATKVHEGQFRKGTKRPYIVHPMEVGEIVSTMTPDEEIISAAILHDTIEDCEGVDAKVLEEKFSARVAAIVAQESEDKSKTWMERKSATIERLKTAPMEVKMIGLADKLSNMRDINRDYPVCGEELWNRFRMKDKATIGWYYKGVREALREALSETEAFAEYCSLIDKNFG
;
A
#
# COMPACT_ATOMS: atom_id res chain seq x y z
N MET A 1 8.09 -12.77 -14.80
CA MET A 1 6.94 -12.57 -13.86
C MET A 1 6.72 -11.09 -13.54
N VAL A 2 7.73 -10.36 -13.09
CA VAL A 2 7.56 -8.92 -12.70
C VAL A 2 7.04 -8.06 -13.85
N GLN A 3 7.61 -8.19 -15.06
CA GLN A 3 7.11 -7.43 -16.22
C GLN A 3 5.65 -7.74 -16.55
N GLU A 4 5.25 -8.99 -16.46
CA GLU A 4 3.87 -9.43 -16.68
C GLU A 4 2.92 -8.82 -15.63
N ALA A 5 3.38 -8.69 -14.38
CA ALA A 5 2.62 -8.03 -13.31
C ALA A 5 2.45 -6.53 -13.60
N ILE A 6 3.51 -5.87 -14.09
CA ILE A 6 3.47 -4.45 -14.50
C ILE A 6 2.45 -4.27 -15.63
N ASP A 7 2.54 -5.08 -16.68
CA ASP A 7 1.65 -4.99 -17.84
C ASP A 7 0.19 -5.22 -17.45
N PHE A 8 -0.06 -6.22 -16.61
CA PHE A 8 -1.39 -6.54 -16.11
C PHE A 8 -1.95 -5.40 -15.23
N ALA A 9 -1.18 -4.95 -14.24
CA ALA A 9 -1.59 -3.86 -13.35
C ALA A 9 -1.87 -2.57 -14.14
N THR A 10 -1.03 -2.24 -15.12
CA THR A 10 -1.20 -1.07 -15.99
C THR A 10 -2.54 -1.14 -16.73
N LYS A 11 -2.86 -2.32 -17.27
CA LYS A 11 -4.11 -2.53 -17.99
C LYS A 11 -5.35 -2.43 -17.11
N VAL A 12 -5.34 -3.08 -15.95
CA VAL A 12 -6.54 -3.14 -15.08
C VAL A 12 -6.78 -1.85 -14.31
N HIS A 13 -5.74 -1.04 -14.07
CA HIS A 13 -5.85 0.29 -13.46
C HIS A 13 -6.05 1.42 -14.49
N GLU A 14 -6.17 1.10 -15.78
CA GLU A 14 -6.38 2.10 -16.82
C GLU A 14 -7.60 2.98 -16.50
N GLY A 15 -7.42 4.29 -16.62
CA GLY A 15 -8.47 5.27 -16.33
C GLY A 15 -8.68 5.58 -14.85
N GLN A 16 -7.93 4.95 -13.95
CA GLN A 16 -7.94 5.29 -12.53
C GLN A 16 -6.85 6.33 -12.23
N PHE A 17 -7.12 7.19 -11.24
CA PHE A 17 -6.22 8.26 -10.82
C PHE A 17 -6.02 8.23 -9.30
N ARG A 18 -4.86 8.72 -8.84
CA ARG A 18 -4.62 8.97 -7.41
C ARG A 18 -5.61 10.03 -6.92
N LYS A 19 -6.24 9.79 -5.77
CA LYS A 19 -7.30 10.66 -5.20
C LYS A 19 -6.87 12.12 -5.16
N GLY A 20 -7.73 13.01 -5.69
CA GLY A 20 -7.49 14.44 -5.71
C GLY A 20 -6.40 14.90 -6.66
N THR A 21 -5.94 14.05 -7.59
CA THR A 21 -4.89 14.35 -8.56
C THR A 21 -5.28 13.88 -9.95
N LYS A 22 -4.49 14.30 -10.94
CA LYS A 22 -4.56 13.79 -12.33
C LYS A 22 -3.49 12.73 -12.61
N ARG A 23 -2.76 12.29 -11.58
CA ARG A 23 -1.73 11.26 -11.73
C ARG A 23 -2.38 9.90 -11.95
N PRO A 24 -1.99 9.13 -12.99
CA PRO A 24 -2.47 7.77 -13.20
C PRO A 24 -2.23 6.91 -11.97
N TYR A 25 -3.22 6.09 -11.60
CA TYR A 25 -3.12 5.26 -10.39
C TYR A 25 -1.92 4.32 -10.41
N ILE A 26 -1.53 3.82 -11.59
CA ILE A 26 -0.43 2.85 -11.75
C ILE A 26 0.91 3.33 -11.15
N VAL A 27 1.13 4.63 -11.00
CA VAL A 27 2.37 5.14 -10.39
C VAL A 27 2.56 4.63 -8.97
N HIS A 28 1.47 4.42 -8.21
CA HIS A 28 1.50 3.89 -6.86
C HIS A 28 1.88 2.40 -6.81
N PRO A 29 1.20 1.48 -7.50
CA PRO A 29 1.63 0.08 -7.57
C PRO A 29 3.06 -0.11 -8.04
N MET A 30 3.50 0.68 -9.01
CA MET A 30 4.89 0.65 -9.49
C MET A 30 5.87 1.04 -8.39
N GLU A 31 5.62 2.12 -7.66
CA GLU A 31 6.45 2.55 -6.54
C GLU A 31 6.46 1.52 -5.42
N VAL A 32 5.31 0.91 -5.11
CA VAL A 32 5.23 -0.15 -4.10
C VAL A 32 6.12 -1.35 -4.49
N GLY A 33 6.09 -1.76 -5.75
CA GLY A 33 6.98 -2.81 -6.28
C GLY A 33 8.46 -2.42 -6.19
N GLU A 34 8.81 -1.19 -6.51
CA GLU A 34 10.18 -0.67 -6.39
C GLU A 34 10.67 -0.69 -4.93
N ILE A 35 9.86 -0.23 -3.99
CA ILE A 35 10.20 -0.25 -2.57
C ILE A 35 10.42 -1.68 -2.08
N VAL A 36 9.52 -2.61 -2.41
CA VAL A 36 9.65 -4.03 -2.04
C VAL A 36 10.93 -4.64 -2.63
N SER A 37 11.31 -4.28 -3.86
CA SER A 37 12.53 -4.77 -4.49
C SER A 37 13.82 -4.37 -3.74
N THR A 38 13.77 -3.33 -2.91
CA THR A 38 14.89 -2.96 -2.04
C THR A 38 15.03 -3.88 -0.82
N MET A 39 13.98 -4.62 -0.48
CA MET A 39 13.93 -5.50 0.69
C MET A 39 14.07 -6.99 0.35
N THR A 40 13.74 -7.37 -0.88
CA THR A 40 13.80 -8.78 -1.33
C THR A 40 14.01 -8.88 -2.84
N PRO A 41 14.78 -9.89 -3.32
CA PRO A 41 14.87 -10.19 -4.75
C PRO A 41 13.77 -11.15 -5.24
N ASP A 42 12.85 -11.59 -4.39
CA ASP A 42 11.81 -12.57 -4.71
C ASP A 42 10.78 -11.97 -5.68
N GLU A 43 10.79 -12.46 -6.93
CA GLU A 43 9.90 -11.96 -7.98
C GLU A 43 8.41 -12.15 -7.69
N GLU A 44 8.02 -13.17 -6.93
CA GLU A 44 6.62 -13.37 -6.56
C GLU A 44 6.15 -12.31 -5.56
N ILE A 45 7.01 -11.95 -4.59
CA ILE A 45 6.70 -10.90 -3.62
C ILE A 45 6.65 -9.54 -4.33
N ILE A 46 7.61 -9.24 -5.21
CA ILE A 46 7.63 -7.99 -5.98
C ILE A 46 6.39 -7.90 -6.88
N SER A 47 6.03 -9.00 -7.55
CA SER A 47 4.82 -9.05 -8.40
C SER A 47 3.55 -8.86 -7.57
N ALA A 48 3.44 -9.49 -6.41
CA ALA A 48 2.32 -9.29 -5.48
C ALA A 48 2.21 -7.83 -5.02
N ALA A 49 3.35 -7.16 -4.80
CA ALA A 49 3.40 -5.74 -4.45
C ALA A 49 2.80 -4.86 -5.57
N ILE A 50 3.17 -5.13 -6.81
CA ILE A 50 2.64 -4.43 -7.99
C ILE A 50 1.13 -4.68 -8.15
N LEU A 51 0.65 -5.85 -7.76
CA LEU A 51 -0.73 -6.30 -7.91
C LEU A 51 -1.60 -6.03 -6.66
N HIS A 52 -1.05 -5.44 -5.60
CA HIS A 52 -1.66 -5.45 -4.26
C HIS A 52 -3.06 -4.86 -4.19
N ASP A 53 -3.38 -3.87 -5.03
CA ASP A 53 -4.69 -3.21 -5.06
C ASP A 53 -5.66 -3.77 -6.11
N THR A 54 -5.24 -4.73 -6.94
CA THR A 54 -6.04 -5.16 -8.10
C THR A 54 -7.31 -5.89 -7.72
N ILE A 55 -7.29 -6.73 -6.68
CA ILE A 55 -8.50 -7.44 -6.21
C ILE A 55 -9.51 -6.43 -5.64
N GLU A 56 -9.03 -5.45 -4.89
CA GLU A 56 -9.88 -4.47 -4.22
C GLU A 56 -10.46 -3.43 -5.17
N ASP A 57 -9.67 -2.96 -6.13
CA ASP A 57 -9.97 -1.76 -6.91
C ASP A 57 -10.25 -1.99 -8.40
N CYS A 58 -10.08 -3.21 -8.91
CA CYS A 58 -10.25 -3.50 -10.33
C CYS A 58 -11.38 -4.52 -10.56
N GLU A 59 -12.33 -4.14 -11.42
CA GLU A 59 -13.43 -5.02 -11.79
C GLU A 59 -12.91 -6.26 -12.53
N GLY A 60 -13.45 -7.43 -12.18
CA GLY A 60 -13.10 -8.69 -12.82
C GLY A 60 -11.78 -9.29 -12.38
N VAL A 61 -11.11 -8.71 -11.38
CA VAL A 61 -9.89 -9.27 -10.80
C VAL A 61 -10.20 -9.86 -9.42
N ASP A 62 -9.98 -11.15 -9.28
CA ASP A 62 -10.09 -11.89 -8.03
C ASP A 62 -8.86 -12.79 -7.82
N ALA A 63 -8.80 -13.48 -6.69
CA ALA A 63 -7.68 -14.36 -6.38
C ALA A 63 -7.48 -15.47 -7.44
N LYS A 64 -8.57 -15.98 -8.01
CA LYS A 64 -8.51 -17.02 -9.03
C LYS A 64 -7.84 -16.51 -10.31
N VAL A 65 -8.19 -15.32 -10.76
CA VAL A 65 -7.56 -14.67 -11.92
C VAL A 65 -6.05 -14.49 -11.70
N LEU A 66 -5.64 -14.07 -10.50
CA LEU A 66 -4.22 -13.90 -10.18
C LEU A 66 -3.49 -15.26 -10.08
N GLU A 67 -4.13 -16.28 -9.52
CA GLU A 67 -3.56 -17.62 -9.45
C GLU A 67 -3.31 -18.20 -10.84
N GLU A 68 -4.29 -18.08 -11.74
CA GLU A 68 -4.18 -18.58 -13.13
C GLU A 68 -3.13 -17.83 -13.94
N LYS A 69 -2.97 -16.51 -13.71
CA LYS A 69 -2.03 -15.68 -14.49
C LYS A 69 -0.62 -15.66 -13.93
N PHE A 70 -0.45 -15.81 -12.64
CA PHE A 70 0.84 -15.68 -11.95
C PHE A 70 1.18 -16.93 -11.15
N SER A 71 0.66 -17.03 -9.93
CA SER A 71 0.82 -18.23 -9.09
C SER A 71 -0.16 -18.23 -7.91
N ALA A 72 -0.34 -19.38 -7.28
CA ALA A 72 -1.13 -19.52 -6.05
C ALA A 72 -0.54 -18.64 -4.93
N ARG A 73 0.80 -18.54 -4.85
CA ARG A 73 1.46 -17.73 -3.83
C ARG A 73 1.21 -16.24 -4.04
N VAL A 74 1.34 -15.74 -5.25
CA VAL A 74 1.03 -14.33 -5.58
C VAL A 74 -0.43 -14.02 -5.24
N ALA A 75 -1.37 -14.85 -5.65
CA ALA A 75 -2.79 -14.66 -5.35
C ALA A 75 -3.07 -14.63 -3.84
N ALA A 76 -2.46 -15.53 -3.07
CA ALA A 76 -2.62 -15.60 -1.63
C ALA A 76 -2.06 -14.35 -0.92
N ILE A 77 -0.91 -13.84 -1.35
CA ILE A 77 -0.32 -12.62 -0.81
C ILE A 77 -1.22 -11.41 -1.09
N VAL A 78 -1.66 -11.23 -2.34
CA VAL A 78 -2.52 -10.10 -2.73
C VAL A 78 -3.86 -10.15 -1.99
N ALA A 79 -4.46 -11.32 -1.81
CA ALA A 79 -5.71 -11.47 -1.07
C ALA A 79 -5.60 -10.97 0.38
N GLN A 80 -4.43 -11.08 1.01
CA GLN A 80 -4.20 -10.59 2.38
C GLN A 80 -4.05 -9.07 2.46
N GLU A 81 -3.83 -8.38 1.35
CA GLU A 81 -3.75 -6.92 1.30
C GLU A 81 -5.12 -6.25 1.16
N SER A 82 -6.17 -7.00 0.82
CA SER A 82 -7.51 -6.45 0.60
C SER A 82 -8.24 -6.17 1.91
N GLU A 83 -8.90 -5.01 1.99
CA GLU A 83 -9.76 -4.62 3.12
C GLU A 83 -11.24 -4.96 2.84
N ASP A 84 -12.01 -5.20 3.90
CA ASP A 84 -13.46 -5.37 3.83
C ASP A 84 -14.15 -4.00 3.72
N LYS A 85 -14.52 -3.62 2.51
CA LYS A 85 -15.14 -2.31 2.22
C LYS A 85 -16.54 -2.14 2.82
N SER A 86 -17.18 -3.19 3.32
CA SER A 86 -18.48 -3.11 4.01
C SER A 86 -18.36 -2.49 5.40
N LYS A 87 -17.15 -2.44 5.96
CA LYS A 87 -16.86 -1.92 7.30
C LYS A 87 -16.53 -0.42 7.28
N THR A 88 -16.63 0.20 8.47
CA THR A 88 -16.24 1.60 8.64
C THR A 88 -14.74 1.80 8.41
N TRP A 89 -14.34 3.04 8.20
CA TRP A 89 -12.92 3.39 8.07
C TRP A 89 -12.11 2.96 9.30
N MET A 90 -12.62 3.24 10.52
CA MET A 90 -11.94 2.87 11.76
C MET A 90 -11.80 1.35 11.91
N GLU A 91 -12.86 0.59 11.61
CA GLU A 91 -12.84 -0.87 11.65
C GLU A 91 -11.82 -1.45 10.67
N ARG A 92 -11.78 -0.93 9.43
CA ARG A 92 -10.83 -1.39 8.40
C ARG A 92 -9.39 -1.09 8.79
N LYS A 93 -9.12 0.13 9.26
CA LYS A 93 -7.75 0.54 9.63
C LYS A 93 -7.26 -0.16 10.89
N SER A 94 -8.11 -0.35 11.88
CA SER A 94 -7.80 -1.15 13.06
C SER A 94 -7.50 -2.61 12.69
N ALA A 95 -8.28 -3.21 11.80
CA ALA A 95 -8.05 -4.57 11.31
C ALA A 95 -6.72 -4.70 10.57
N THR A 96 -6.36 -3.71 9.75
CA THR A 96 -5.08 -3.68 9.05
C THR A 96 -3.90 -3.63 10.03
N ILE A 97 -3.96 -2.76 11.04
CA ILE A 97 -2.91 -2.69 12.08
C ILE A 97 -2.75 -4.03 12.79
N GLU A 98 -3.85 -4.64 13.24
CA GLU A 98 -3.81 -5.93 13.95
C GLU A 98 -3.28 -7.06 13.05
N ARG A 99 -3.72 -7.11 11.79
CA ARG A 99 -3.23 -8.10 10.82
C ARG A 99 -1.72 -7.99 10.61
N LEU A 100 -1.20 -6.78 10.47
CA LEU A 100 0.24 -6.57 10.23
C LEU A 100 1.13 -6.98 11.38
N LYS A 101 0.62 -7.02 12.62
CA LYS A 101 1.39 -7.50 13.77
C LYS A 101 1.84 -8.95 13.63
N THR A 102 1.00 -9.80 13.04
CA THR A 102 1.22 -11.26 12.96
C THR A 102 1.31 -11.79 11.52
N ALA A 103 1.22 -10.93 10.52
CA ALA A 103 1.29 -11.32 9.11
C ALA A 103 2.65 -11.93 8.76
N PRO A 104 2.73 -12.77 7.71
CA PRO A 104 4.00 -13.22 7.14
C PRO A 104 4.87 -12.04 6.69
N MET A 105 6.17 -12.26 6.59
CA MET A 105 7.14 -11.22 6.24
C MET A 105 6.81 -10.56 4.88
N GLU A 106 6.43 -11.33 3.88
CA GLU A 106 6.06 -10.81 2.56
C GLU A 106 4.87 -9.86 2.62
N VAL A 107 3.87 -10.13 3.44
CA VAL A 107 2.71 -9.25 3.64
C VAL A 107 3.13 -7.98 4.38
N LYS A 108 4.02 -8.09 5.35
CA LYS A 108 4.56 -6.92 6.08
C LYS A 108 5.39 -6.01 5.18
N MET A 109 6.22 -6.58 4.29
CA MET A 109 7.01 -5.80 3.32
C MET A 109 6.12 -4.99 2.38
N ILE A 110 5.07 -5.61 1.85
CA ILE A 110 4.11 -4.94 0.97
C ILE A 110 3.32 -3.88 1.73
N GLY A 111 2.87 -4.19 2.94
CA GLY A 111 2.17 -3.22 3.80
C GLY A 111 3.01 -1.99 4.11
N LEU A 112 4.31 -2.16 4.41
CA LEU A 112 5.24 -1.05 4.58
C LEU A 112 5.39 -0.24 3.29
N ALA A 113 5.61 -0.89 2.17
CA ALA A 113 5.83 -0.24 0.88
C ALA A 113 4.60 0.57 0.43
N ASP A 114 3.41 0.01 0.60
CA ASP A 114 2.15 0.70 0.32
C ASP A 114 2.02 1.98 1.16
N LYS A 115 2.23 1.89 2.46
CA LYS A 115 2.11 3.04 3.36
C LYS A 115 3.24 4.05 3.18
N LEU A 116 4.44 3.61 2.85
CA LEU A 116 5.55 4.50 2.51
C LEU A 116 5.24 5.30 1.23
N SER A 117 4.72 4.66 0.20
CA SER A 117 4.29 5.34 -1.03
C SER A 117 3.22 6.40 -0.74
N ASN A 118 2.24 6.06 0.10
CA ASN A 118 1.22 7.02 0.54
C ASN A 118 1.82 8.19 1.33
N MET A 119 2.79 7.93 2.22
CA MET A 119 3.46 8.98 2.99
C MET A 119 4.33 9.88 2.11
N ARG A 120 4.95 9.34 1.07
CA ARG A 120 5.66 10.15 0.07
C ARG A 120 4.72 11.10 -0.66
N ASP A 121 3.52 10.64 -1.01
CA ASP A 121 2.48 11.50 -1.61
C ASP A 121 2.07 12.62 -0.67
N ILE A 122 1.79 12.31 0.59
CA ILE A 122 1.45 13.32 1.60
C ILE A 122 2.58 14.33 1.76
N ASN A 123 3.81 13.87 1.90
CA ASN A 123 4.98 14.73 2.09
C ASN A 123 5.22 15.67 0.91
N ARG A 124 4.96 15.21 -0.31
CA ARG A 124 5.10 16.02 -1.52
C ARG A 124 4.00 17.04 -1.66
N ASP A 125 2.76 16.64 -1.38
CA ASP A 125 1.58 17.45 -1.70
C ASP A 125 1.16 18.40 -0.57
N TYR A 126 1.45 18.06 0.69
CA TYR A 126 1.05 18.89 1.84
C TYR A 126 1.61 20.33 1.80
N PRO A 127 2.88 20.58 1.43
CA PRO A 127 3.40 21.94 1.28
C PRO A 127 2.65 22.78 0.24
N VAL A 128 2.02 22.13 -0.75
CA VAL A 128 1.28 22.79 -1.85
C VAL A 128 -0.20 22.96 -1.50
N CYS A 129 -0.84 21.92 -0.99
CA CYS A 129 -2.28 21.87 -0.73
C CYS A 129 -2.66 22.37 0.67
N GLY A 130 -1.73 22.33 1.63
CA GLY A 130 -2.02 22.64 3.03
C GLY A 130 -3.09 21.69 3.60
N GLU A 131 -3.92 22.21 4.50
CA GLU A 131 -4.96 21.42 5.19
C GLU A 131 -6.03 20.86 4.23
N GLU A 132 -6.17 21.39 3.03
CA GLU A 132 -7.09 20.84 2.02
C GLU A 132 -6.70 19.44 1.56
N LEU A 133 -5.44 19.04 1.74
CA LEU A 133 -4.97 17.69 1.43
C LEU A 133 -5.83 16.61 2.09
N TRP A 134 -6.27 16.84 3.33
CA TRP A 134 -7.02 15.85 4.11
C TRP A 134 -8.40 15.57 3.54
N ASN A 135 -8.94 16.45 2.68
CA ASN A 135 -10.19 16.22 1.97
C ASN A 135 -10.13 15.08 0.94
N ARG A 136 -8.92 14.66 0.53
CA ARG A 136 -8.72 13.51 -0.34
C ARG A 136 -9.03 12.19 0.36
N PHE A 137 -8.91 12.16 1.69
CA PHE A 137 -9.15 10.98 2.49
C PHE A 137 -10.63 10.88 2.86
N ARG A 138 -11.13 9.64 2.96
CA ARG A 138 -12.48 9.41 3.47
C ARG A 138 -12.61 9.88 4.93
N MET A 139 -11.58 9.58 5.74
CA MET A 139 -11.38 10.17 7.06
C MET A 139 -10.65 11.50 6.87
N LYS A 140 -11.30 12.61 7.18
CA LYS A 140 -10.78 13.96 6.90
C LYS A 140 -10.02 14.58 8.08
N ASP A 141 -9.97 13.90 9.21
CA ASP A 141 -9.27 14.35 10.40
C ASP A 141 -7.79 13.97 10.35
N LYS A 142 -6.91 14.96 10.28
CA LYS A 142 -5.46 14.75 10.21
C LYS A 142 -4.92 13.90 11.36
N ALA A 143 -5.37 14.15 12.59
CA ALA A 143 -4.89 13.42 13.77
C ALA A 143 -5.25 11.93 13.69
N THR A 144 -6.46 11.62 13.22
CA THR A 144 -6.94 10.23 13.05
C THR A 144 -6.20 9.53 11.90
N ILE A 145 -5.94 10.23 10.79
CA ILE A 145 -5.12 9.70 9.70
C ILE A 145 -3.70 9.39 10.22
N GLY A 146 -3.11 10.31 10.98
CA GLY A 146 -1.79 10.13 11.60
C GLY A 146 -1.75 8.95 12.57
N TRP A 147 -2.81 8.74 13.35
CA TRP A 147 -2.96 7.57 14.22
C TRP A 147 -2.81 6.26 13.43
N TYR A 148 -3.43 6.17 12.27
CA TYR A 148 -3.33 4.98 11.42
C TYR A 148 -1.89 4.72 10.95
N TYR A 149 -1.23 5.73 10.38
CA TYR A 149 0.16 5.57 9.90
C TYR A 149 1.13 5.25 11.06
N LYS A 150 0.95 5.88 12.22
CA LYS A 150 1.72 5.57 13.43
C LYS A 150 1.46 4.15 13.93
N GLY A 151 0.21 3.69 13.89
CA GLY A 151 -0.17 2.32 14.25
C GLY A 151 0.49 1.27 13.36
N VAL A 152 0.53 1.51 12.05
CA VAL A 152 1.24 0.64 11.09
C VAL A 152 2.75 0.62 11.39
N ARG A 153 3.34 1.76 11.69
CA ARG A 153 4.75 1.86 12.11
C ARG A 153 5.05 0.92 13.29
N GLU A 154 4.25 0.99 14.33
CA GLU A 154 4.48 0.16 15.52
C GLU A 154 4.25 -1.34 15.22
N ALA A 155 3.25 -1.67 14.40
CA ALA A 155 2.98 -3.06 14.00
C ALA A 155 4.14 -3.68 13.19
N LEU A 156 4.90 -2.88 12.43
CA LEU A 156 5.98 -3.32 11.55
C LEU A 156 7.38 -3.17 12.17
N ARG A 157 7.52 -2.48 13.30
CA ARG A 157 8.82 -2.13 13.89
C ARG A 157 9.70 -3.35 14.16
N GLU A 158 9.17 -4.37 14.81
CA GLU A 158 9.94 -5.57 15.16
C GLU A 158 10.52 -6.27 13.92
N ALA A 159 9.72 -6.37 12.87
CA ALA A 159 10.10 -7.13 11.66
C ALA A 159 10.98 -6.35 10.68
N LEU A 160 10.79 -5.03 10.55
CA LEU A 160 11.33 -4.25 9.42
C LEU A 160 12.17 -3.03 9.83
N SER A 161 12.45 -2.83 11.13
CA SER A 161 13.21 -1.66 11.62
C SER A 161 14.61 -1.51 11.03
N GLU A 162 15.21 -2.61 10.57
CA GLU A 162 16.55 -2.60 9.96
C GLU A 162 16.55 -2.18 8.47
N THR A 163 15.37 -1.97 7.88
CA THR A 163 15.27 -1.58 6.47
C THR A 163 15.33 -0.07 6.29
N GLU A 164 15.92 0.37 5.17
CA GLU A 164 15.91 1.80 4.79
C GLU A 164 14.49 2.31 4.56
N ALA A 165 13.61 1.48 3.99
CA ALA A 165 12.21 1.82 3.79
C ALA A 165 11.51 2.15 5.11
N PHE A 166 11.76 1.40 6.18
CA PHE A 166 11.19 1.68 7.50
C PHE A 166 11.72 2.99 8.10
N ALA A 167 13.02 3.24 7.96
CA ALA A 167 13.65 4.49 8.42
C ALA A 167 13.04 5.71 7.72
N GLU A 168 12.87 5.65 6.40
CA GLU A 168 12.21 6.71 5.62
C GLU A 168 10.75 6.89 6.07
N TYR A 169 10.02 5.80 6.24
CA TYR A 169 8.62 5.83 6.70
C TYR A 169 8.47 6.55 8.05
N CYS A 170 9.32 6.22 9.02
CA CYS A 170 9.34 6.89 10.32
C CYS A 170 9.63 8.39 10.19
N SER A 171 10.63 8.75 9.39
CA SER A 171 11.00 10.16 9.16
C SER A 171 9.84 10.96 8.56
N LEU A 172 9.13 10.41 7.57
CA LEU A 172 7.99 11.07 6.94
C LEU A 172 6.79 11.22 7.88
N ILE A 173 6.53 10.24 8.73
CA ILE A 173 5.49 10.31 9.77
C ILE A 173 5.82 11.45 10.74
N ASP A 174 7.03 11.49 11.28
CA ASP A 174 7.44 12.51 12.25
C ASP A 174 7.35 13.91 11.65
N LYS A 175 7.73 14.05 10.39
CA LYS A 175 7.67 15.33 9.67
C LYS A 175 6.24 15.84 9.44
N ASN A 176 5.30 14.95 9.09
CA ASN A 176 3.96 15.34 8.65
C ASN A 176 2.89 15.21 9.74
N PHE A 177 3.08 14.35 10.71
CA PHE A 177 2.11 14.11 11.80
C PHE A 177 2.67 14.40 13.21
N GLY A 178 3.91 14.78 13.30
CA GLY A 178 4.54 15.08 14.58
C GLY A 178 4.80 13.87 15.41
#